data_0b80010abbcfb9cd451a408be908dbde
#
_entry.id   0b80010abbcfb9cd451a408be908dbde
#
_cell.length_a   1.000
_cell.length_b   1.000
_cell.length_c   1.000
_cell.angle_alpha   90.00
_cell.angle_beta   90.00
_cell.angle_gamma   90.00
#
_symmetry.space_group_name_H-M   'P 1'
#
loop_
_entity.id
_entity.type
_entity.pdbx_description
1 polymer ?
#
loop_
_entity_poly.entity_id
_entity_poly.type
_entity_poly.pdbx_seq_one_letter_code
_entity_poly.pdbx_strand_id
1 'polypeptide(L)'
;MYLNCRVKIPETDGKISVKTISGTPYVYYEYARIYNKEKKYNEPKRTCIGKRDEEQPGFLHPNEKFLKFFPRELLPIERDIGNRSGCIHIGAYLVIRKIISDYQLDEMIARIIGKDAGLFLDLAAYSIITEDNAGQYYPDYAYNHALFTNDMRIYSDSKVSDFLNDITVDQRITFLNEWNRHRDHREKIYISYDSTNKACQAGDIDLVELGHAKEGIETDIFNYSIAYDRNNREPLFYEAYPGSIVDISQLQFTLKKAKSYGYEHVGFILDRGYFCKENINFMDENGYDFVIMVKGMKSLVSELVLQVQGGFENDRKNSIRAYKVSGTTVKRKLFATDKKERYFHIYYDDGKKAYERERFEYKIDRMGKKLKELMGEPIRPAGDYNKYFDLVFWHEGQPDEKFMSGIELNDVINREIKLCGYFVIVTSAKMTAGEALELYKSRDGSEKTFRGDKSYLGAHCERVYSNESIDAKILIGFVATIIRCKLYTLLKDESGRMDKKQNYMTVPAALRELEKIEMLRGADNEYSLDYSVTATQKAILKAFDMTADNVHKQAREISSDLARIEIEAIGMETDSERKEGA
;
A
#
# COMPACT_ATOMS: atom_id res chain seq x y z
N MET A 1 -46.70 -21.27 13.06
CA MET A 1 -45.48 -20.83 12.36
C MET A 1 -44.34 -21.70 12.82
N TYR A 2 -43.34 -22.02 11.98
CA TYR A 2 -42.13 -22.71 12.44
C TYR A 2 -41.08 -21.65 12.76
N LEU A 3 -40.36 -21.85 13.88
CA LEU A 3 -39.26 -20.94 14.28
C LEU A 3 -38.03 -21.20 13.41
N ASN A 4 -37.30 -20.16 13.10
CA ASN A 4 -36.08 -20.24 12.27
C ASN A 4 -34.83 -20.61 13.12
N CYS A 5 -35.00 -21.54 14.05
CA CYS A 5 -33.93 -22.08 14.87
C CYS A 5 -33.94 -23.61 14.80
N ARG A 6 -32.80 -24.24 15.04
CA ARG A 6 -32.61 -25.68 15.12
C ARG A 6 -32.55 -26.09 16.59
N VAL A 7 -33.38 -27.06 16.98
CA VAL A 7 -33.32 -27.69 18.30
C VAL A 7 -33.16 -29.19 18.15
N LYS A 8 -32.43 -29.80 19.08
CA LYS A 8 -32.30 -31.25 19.13
C LYS A 8 -33.69 -31.89 19.34
N ILE A 9 -33.99 -32.99 18.66
CA ILE A 9 -35.21 -33.73 18.91
C ILE A 9 -35.15 -34.22 20.37
N PRO A 10 -36.15 -33.83 21.21
CA PRO A 10 -36.06 -34.09 22.64
C PRO A 10 -36.14 -35.58 22.98
N GLU A 11 -35.37 -36.00 23.94
CA GLU A 11 -35.49 -37.31 24.56
C GLU A 11 -36.67 -37.29 25.53
N THR A 12 -37.65 -38.18 25.34
CA THR A 12 -38.88 -38.16 26.12
C THR A 12 -39.43 -39.57 26.30
N ASP A 13 -40.16 -39.81 27.39
CA ASP A 13 -40.90 -41.08 27.66
C ASP A 13 -42.03 -41.31 26.65
N GLY A 14 -42.47 -40.26 25.95
CA GLY A 14 -43.45 -40.32 24.89
C GLY A 14 -42.84 -40.74 23.52
N LYS A 15 -43.70 -41.22 22.62
CA LYS A 15 -43.25 -41.66 21.30
C LYS A 15 -43.13 -40.49 20.35
N ILE A 16 -41.90 -40.28 19.81
CA ILE A 16 -41.67 -39.37 18.68
C ILE A 16 -41.73 -40.15 17.36
N SER A 17 -42.39 -39.58 16.36
CA SER A 17 -42.50 -40.15 15.02
C SER A 17 -42.38 -39.07 13.95
N VAL A 18 -41.76 -39.42 12.82
CA VAL A 18 -41.63 -38.52 11.67
C VAL A 18 -42.60 -38.94 10.60
N LYS A 19 -43.36 -37.97 10.02
CA LYS A 19 -44.26 -38.19 8.90
C LYS A 19 -43.92 -37.22 7.77
N THR A 20 -43.71 -37.74 6.60
CA THR A 20 -43.49 -36.92 5.40
C THR A 20 -44.83 -36.56 4.78
N ILE A 21 -45.10 -35.27 4.60
CA ILE A 21 -46.33 -34.75 3.97
C ILE A 21 -45.87 -33.80 2.85
N SER A 22 -46.26 -34.10 1.64
CA SER A 22 -45.88 -33.33 0.44
C SER A 22 -44.37 -33.10 0.31
N GLY A 23 -43.57 -34.14 0.60
CA GLY A 23 -42.11 -34.10 0.53
C GLY A 23 -41.38 -33.53 1.77
N THR A 24 -42.10 -32.92 2.70
CA THR A 24 -41.55 -32.32 3.91
C THR A 24 -41.69 -33.24 5.12
N PRO A 25 -40.61 -33.58 5.87
CA PRO A 25 -40.67 -34.42 7.05
C PRO A 25 -41.08 -33.61 8.30
N TYR A 26 -42.17 -33.98 8.93
CA TYR A 26 -42.70 -33.36 10.15
C TYR A 26 -42.50 -34.28 11.33
N VAL A 27 -42.13 -33.71 12.50
CA VAL A 27 -41.92 -34.42 13.76
C VAL A 27 -43.19 -34.33 14.62
N TYR A 28 -43.72 -35.49 14.99
CA TYR A 28 -44.90 -35.61 15.83
C TYR A 28 -44.55 -36.22 17.19
N TYR A 29 -45.07 -35.60 18.23
CA TYR A 29 -45.01 -36.10 19.62
C TYR A 29 -46.32 -36.72 20.02
N GLU A 30 -46.30 -37.98 20.51
CA GLU A 30 -47.45 -38.70 21.08
C GLU A 30 -47.46 -38.46 22.58
N TYR A 31 -48.33 -37.56 23.05
CA TYR A 31 -48.36 -37.10 24.42
C TYR A 31 -49.36 -37.84 25.31
N ALA A 32 -50.31 -38.62 24.72
CA ALA A 32 -51.31 -39.41 25.46
C ALA A 32 -51.86 -40.54 24.59
N ARG A 33 -52.41 -41.53 25.25
CA ARG A 33 -53.29 -42.56 24.63
C ARG A 33 -54.62 -42.55 25.32
N ILE A 34 -55.70 -42.39 24.59
CA ILE A 34 -57.06 -42.34 25.13
C ILE A 34 -57.83 -43.54 24.58
N TYR A 35 -58.47 -44.31 25.47
CA TYR A 35 -59.25 -45.46 25.07
C TYR A 35 -60.54 -45.01 24.35
N ASN A 36 -60.67 -45.43 23.12
CA ASN A 36 -61.87 -45.19 22.30
C ASN A 36 -62.88 -46.36 22.51
N LYS A 37 -63.96 -46.03 23.16
CA LYS A 37 -64.99 -47.06 23.51
C LYS A 37 -65.70 -47.68 22.25
N GLU A 38 -65.80 -46.93 21.17
CA GLU A 38 -66.43 -47.38 19.92
C GLU A 38 -65.49 -48.31 19.15
N LYS A 39 -64.22 -47.94 19.07
CA LYS A 39 -63.21 -48.68 18.30
C LYS A 39 -62.48 -49.76 19.12
N LYS A 40 -62.78 -49.86 20.43
CA LYS A 40 -62.20 -50.84 21.39
C LYS A 40 -60.66 -50.91 21.43
N TYR A 41 -59.97 -49.76 21.16
CA TYR A 41 -58.50 -49.67 21.31
C TYR A 41 -58.07 -48.28 21.80
N ASN A 42 -56.78 -48.17 22.27
CA ASN A 42 -56.18 -46.91 22.68
C ASN A 42 -55.75 -46.10 21.49
N GLU A 43 -56.42 -44.97 21.23
CA GLU A 43 -56.02 -44.01 20.18
C GLU A 43 -54.89 -43.11 20.63
N PRO A 44 -53.78 -43.00 19.90
CA PRO A 44 -52.70 -42.09 20.22
C PRO A 44 -53.09 -40.64 19.92
N LYS A 45 -52.93 -39.75 20.90
CA LYS A 45 -53.05 -38.31 20.71
C LYS A 45 -51.67 -37.75 20.37
N ARG A 46 -51.54 -37.24 19.16
CA ARG A 46 -50.30 -36.73 18.58
C ARG A 46 -50.44 -35.28 18.22
N THR A 47 -49.35 -34.55 18.38
CA THR A 47 -49.21 -33.17 17.91
C THR A 47 -47.95 -33.00 17.09
N CYS A 48 -47.99 -32.18 16.06
CA CYS A 48 -46.80 -31.79 15.31
C CYS A 48 -46.03 -30.77 16.16
N ILE A 49 -44.76 -31.05 16.44
CA ILE A 49 -43.90 -30.20 17.25
C ILE A 49 -42.86 -29.45 16.43
N GLY A 50 -42.64 -29.85 15.17
CA GLY A 50 -41.68 -29.15 14.32
C GLY A 50 -41.53 -29.81 12.95
N LYS A 51 -40.72 -29.19 12.10
CA LYS A 51 -40.24 -29.72 10.83
C LYS A 51 -38.86 -30.33 11.07
N ARG A 52 -38.64 -31.59 10.66
CA ARG A 52 -37.32 -32.22 10.80
C ARG A 52 -36.30 -31.50 9.93
N ASP A 53 -35.12 -31.26 10.45
CA ASP A 53 -34.01 -30.71 9.66
C ASP A 53 -33.54 -31.76 8.62
N GLU A 54 -33.34 -31.31 7.39
CA GLU A 54 -32.95 -32.18 6.26
C GLU A 54 -31.47 -32.51 6.27
N GLU A 55 -30.62 -31.58 6.78
CA GLU A 55 -29.16 -31.74 6.87
C GLU A 55 -28.72 -32.49 8.12
N GLN A 56 -29.43 -32.25 9.23
CA GLN A 56 -29.13 -32.87 10.54
C GLN A 56 -30.33 -33.68 11.06
N PRO A 57 -30.42 -34.97 10.78
CA PRO A 57 -31.58 -35.82 11.11
C PRO A 57 -31.93 -35.88 12.62
N GLY A 58 -31.04 -35.48 13.50
CA GLY A 58 -31.27 -35.38 14.96
C GLY A 58 -31.91 -34.08 15.43
N PHE A 59 -32.14 -33.12 14.52
CA PHE A 59 -32.68 -31.79 14.82
C PHE A 59 -34.01 -31.52 14.16
N LEU A 60 -34.73 -30.52 14.68
CA LEU A 60 -35.99 -30.04 14.11
C LEU A 60 -36.09 -28.52 14.20
N HIS A 61 -36.84 -27.90 13.29
CA HIS A 61 -37.33 -26.52 13.38
C HIS A 61 -38.63 -26.52 14.21
N PRO A 62 -38.64 -26.00 15.44
CA PRO A 62 -39.77 -26.10 16.34
C PRO A 62 -40.94 -25.18 15.91
N ASN A 63 -42.12 -25.50 16.40
CA ASN A 63 -43.29 -24.64 16.31
C ASN A 63 -43.81 -24.27 17.70
N GLU A 64 -44.80 -23.41 17.80
CA GLU A 64 -45.38 -22.97 19.07
C GLU A 64 -45.81 -24.13 20.00
N LYS A 65 -46.19 -25.31 19.43
CA LYS A 65 -46.57 -26.48 20.21
C LYS A 65 -45.37 -27.17 20.83
N PHE A 66 -44.17 -27.04 20.25
CA PHE A 66 -42.94 -27.55 20.83
C PHE A 66 -42.71 -26.97 22.26
N LEU A 67 -42.78 -25.66 22.41
CA LEU A 67 -42.60 -24.97 23.70
C LEU A 67 -43.66 -25.36 24.72
N LYS A 68 -44.87 -25.65 24.27
CA LYS A 68 -45.98 -26.08 25.14
C LYS A 68 -45.71 -27.45 25.78
N PHE A 69 -45.12 -28.38 25.02
CA PHE A 69 -44.88 -29.75 25.48
C PHE A 69 -43.48 -29.95 26.06
N PHE A 70 -42.53 -29.11 25.67
CA PHE A 70 -41.13 -29.15 26.13
C PHE A 70 -40.68 -27.79 26.68
N PRO A 71 -41.30 -27.26 27.75
CA PRO A 71 -41.00 -25.93 28.29
C PRO A 71 -39.65 -25.81 28.94
N ARG A 72 -38.93 -26.92 29.17
CA ARG A 72 -37.57 -26.94 29.74
C ARG A 72 -36.48 -27.01 28.65
N GLU A 73 -36.84 -27.27 27.40
CA GLU A 73 -35.90 -27.24 26.31
C GLU A 73 -35.57 -25.79 26.00
N LEU A 74 -34.29 -25.47 26.10
CA LEU A 74 -33.77 -24.15 25.75
C LEU A 74 -33.85 -23.96 24.23
N LEU A 75 -34.67 -23.04 23.79
CA LEU A 75 -34.52 -22.54 22.41
C LEU A 75 -33.20 -21.81 22.34
N PRO A 76 -32.49 -21.90 21.20
CA PRO A 76 -31.46 -20.92 20.91
C PRO A 76 -32.10 -19.54 21.07
N ILE A 77 -31.57 -18.74 21.97
CA ILE A 77 -32.05 -17.38 22.23
C ILE A 77 -31.96 -16.68 20.88
N GLU A 78 -33.02 -16.03 20.37
CA GLU A 78 -32.90 -14.98 19.37
C GLU A 78 -32.00 -13.93 20.04
N ARG A 79 -30.70 -14.02 19.75
CA ARG A 79 -29.75 -13.03 20.24
C ARG A 79 -30.11 -11.72 19.57
N ASP A 80 -30.13 -10.66 20.34
CA ASP A 80 -30.15 -9.31 19.81
C ASP A 80 -29.16 -9.23 18.66
N ILE A 81 -29.61 -8.65 17.55
CA ILE A 81 -28.80 -8.46 16.36
C ILE A 81 -27.58 -7.69 16.79
N GLY A 82 -26.45 -8.37 16.98
CA GLY A 82 -25.23 -7.75 17.45
C GLY A 82 -24.77 -6.64 16.51
N ASN A 83 -23.94 -5.73 17.00
CA ASN A 83 -23.39 -4.57 16.24
C ASN A 83 -22.49 -4.95 15.06
N ARG A 84 -22.55 -6.19 14.58
CA ARG A 84 -21.68 -6.74 13.53
C ARG A 84 -22.47 -7.42 12.43
N SER A 85 -21.95 -7.34 11.20
CA SER A 85 -22.52 -8.00 10.03
C SER A 85 -22.65 -9.52 10.22
N GLY A 86 -23.70 -10.09 9.63
CA GLY A 86 -23.83 -11.54 9.47
C GLY A 86 -22.84 -12.14 8.46
N CYS A 87 -22.13 -11.31 7.70
CA CYS A 87 -21.06 -11.69 6.77
C CYS A 87 -19.78 -10.95 7.15
N ILE A 88 -18.70 -11.67 7.37
CA ILE A 88 -17.39 -11.11 7.76
C ILE A 88 -16.34 -11.53 6.74
N HIS A 89 -15.65 -10.54 6.15
CA HIS A 89 -14.49 -10.75 5.28
C HIS A 89 -13.26 -11.08 6.12
N ILE A 90 -12.55 -12.15 5.77
CA ILE A 90 -11.38 -12.59 6.54
C ILE A 90 -10.13 -12.78 5.69
N GLY A 91 -10.22 -13.01 4.38
CA GLY A 91 -9.09 -13.48 3.60
C GLY A 91 -7.92 -12.49 3.51
N ALA A 92 -8.18 -11.21 3.25
CA ALA A 92 -7.12 -10.18 3.27
C ALA A 92 -6.58 -9.96 4.68
N TYR A 93 -7.45 -9.95 5.71
CA TYR A 93 -7.06 -9.89 7.11
C TYR A 93 -6.05 -10.99 7.49
N LEU A 94 -6.30 -12.25 7.09
CA LEU A 94 -5.42 -13.37 7.41
C LEU A 94 -4.02 -13.20 6.84
N VAL A 95 -3.91 -12.71 5.60
CA VAL A 95 -2.62 -12.46 4.95
C VAL A 95 -1.91 -11.26 5.59
N ILE A 96 -2.61 -10.18 5.91
CA ILE A 96 -2.06 -9.02 6.62
C ILE A 96 -1.58 -9.43 8.01
N ARG A 97 -2.37 -10.20 8.76
CA ARG A 97 -2.00 -10.77 10.07
C ARG A 97 -0.72 -11.59 10.00
N LYS A 98 -0.57 -12.42 8.96
CA LYS A 98 0.65 -13.19 8.74
C LYS A 98 1.88 -12.29 8.58
N ILE A 99 1.78 -11.24 7.77
CA ILE A 99 2.88 -10.28 7.55
C ILE A 99 3.20 -9.51 8.84
N ILE A 100 2.18 -9.07 9.58
CA ILE A 100 2.35 -8.38 10.86
C ILE A 100 3.13 -9.26 11.84
N SER A 101 2.74 -10.55 11.95
CA SER A 101 3.42 -11.53 12.80
C SER A 101 4.85 -11.82 12.34
N ASP A 102 5.08 -11.98 11.03
CA ASP A 102 6.43 -12.24 10.48
C ASP A 102 7.42 -11.10 10.76
N TYR A 103 6.94 -9.88 10.82
CA TYR A 103 7.72 -8.71 11.19
C TYR A 103 7.69 -8.37 12.68
N GLN A 104 6.94 -9.12 13.50
CA GLN A 104 6.71 -8.86 14.93
C GLN A 104 6.15 -7.44 15.18
N LEU A 105 5.37 -6.92 14.23
CA LEU A 105 4.77 -5.58 14.34
C LEU A 105 3.70 -5.53 15.43
N ASP A 106 2.96 -6.61 15.64
CA ASP A 106 1.97 -6.77 16.71
C ASP A 106 2.60 -6.58 18.09
N GLU A 107 3.69 -7.29 18.39
CA GLU A 107 4.42 -7.15 19.63
C GLU A 107 5.05 -5.77 19.81
N MET A 108 5.64 -5.24 18.74
CA MET A 108 6.26 -3.91 18.74
C MET A 108 5.24 -2.81 19.02
N ILE A 109 4.12 -2.81 18.28
CA ILE A 109 3.07 -1.82 18.44
C ILE A 109 2.36 -1.98 19.80
N ALA A 110 2.14 -3.21 20.29
CA ALA A 110 1.58 -3.44 21.62
C ALA A 110 2.43 -2.83 22.73
N ARG A 111 3.76 -2.93 22.65
CA ARG A 111 4.66 -2.29 23.63
C ARG A 111 4.65 -0.76 23.57
N ILE A 112 4.51 -0.19 22.39
CA ILE A 112 4.63 1.26 22.16
C ILE A 112 3.31 1.97 22.37
N ILE A 113 2.21 1.44 21.80
CA ILE A 113 0.87 2.05 21.82
C ILE A 113 0.04 1.56 23.03
N GLY A 114 0.31 0.34 23.51
CA GLY A 114 -0.40 -0.23 24.65
C GLY A 114 -1.79 -0.78 24.26
N LYS A 115 -2.81 -0.46 25.07
CA LYS A 115 -4.17 -1.05 24.96
C LYS A 115 -4.85 -0.84 23.60
N ASP A 116 -4.52 0.23 22.91
CA ASP A 116 -5.14 0.60 21.62
C ASP A 116 -4.30 0.12 20.40
N ALA A 117 -3.33 -0.79 20.63
CA ALA A 117 -2.49 -1.37 19.57
C ALA A 117 -3.30 -2.06 18.46
N GLY A 118 -4.39 -2.75 18.84
CA GLY A 118 -5.30 -3.38 17.89
C GLY A 118 -5.94 -2.35 16.96
N LEU A 119 -6.42 -1.21 17.48
CA LEU A 119 -6.99 -0.14 16.66
C LEU A 119 -5.94 0.47 15.71
N PHE A 120 -4.70 0.61 16.16
CA PHE A 120 -3.60 1.04 15.29
C PHE A 120 -3.43 0.11 14.08
N LEU A 121 -3.41 -1.21 14.31
CA LEU A 121 -3.27 -2.22 13.27
C LEU A 121 -4.52 -2.31 12.38
N ASP A 122 -5.69 -2.12 12.94
CA ASP A 122 -6.95 -2.06 12.19
C ASP A 122 -6.97 -0.89 11.21
N LEU A 123 -6.53 0.30 11.63
CA LEU A 123 -6.45 1.47 10.76
C LEU A 123 -5.43 1.27 9.63
N ALA A 124 -4.31 0.59 9.91
CA ALA A 124 -3.34 0.22 8.87
C ALA A 124 -3.95 -0.80 7.87
N ALA A 125 -4.64 -1.83 8.36
CA ALA A 125 -5.32 -2.82 7.53
C ALA A 125 -6.48 -2.21 6.72
N TYR A 126 -7.29 -1.35 7.36
CA TYR A 126 -8.34 -0.58 6.72
C TYR A 126 -7.82 0.18 5.50
N SER A 127 -6.74 0.94 5.65
CA SER A 127 -6.18 1.70 4.53
C SER A 127 -5.66 0.81 3.40
N ILE A 128 -5.12 -0.38 3.71
CA ILE A 128 -4.63 -1.35 2.70
C ILE A 128 -5.79 -1.99 1.93
N ILE A 129 -6.86 -2.37 2.62
CA ILE A 129 -7.97 -3.15 2.06
C ILE A 129 -8.94 -2.24 1.28
N THR A 130 -9.29 -1.09 1.86
CA THR A 130 -10.30 -0.18 1.27
C THR A 130 -9.71 0.85 0.32
N GLU A 131 -8.39 1.00 0.29
CA GLU A 131 -7.70 2.07 -0.44
C GLU A 131 -8.14 3.48 0.04
N ASP A 132 -8.60 3.60 1.30
CA ASP A 132 -9.02 4.84 1.97
C ASP A 132 -8.32 5.00 3.32
N ASN A 133 -8.19 6.25 3.79
CA ASN A 133 -7.59 6.57 5.09
C ASN A 133 -8.49 7.48 5.96
N ALA A 134 -9.72 7.74 5.55
CA ALA A 134 -10.62 8.59 6.29
C ALA A 134 -11.19 7.86 7.52
N GLY A 135 -10.79 8.28 8.73
CA GLY A 135 -11.18 7.65 9.99
C GLY A 135 -12.69 7.55 10.20
N GLN A 136 -13.46 8.49 9.61
CA GLN A 136 -14.94 8.48 9.68
C GLN A 136 -15.58 7.25 9.03
N TYR A 137 -14.91 6.56 8.09
CA TYR A 137 -15.43 5.36 7.43
C TYR A 137 -14.86 4.06 8.01
N TYR A 138 -13.97 4.16 9.01
CA TYR A 138 -13.47 2.97 9.70
C TYR A 138 -14.59 2.12 10.33
N PRO A 139 -15.65 2.68 10.97
CA PRO A 139 -16.73 1.87 11.52
C PRO A 139 -17.44 1.00 10.47
N ASP A 140 -17.61 1.49 9.25
CA ASP A 140 -18.23 0.73 8.15
C ASP A 140 -17.36 -0.47 7.74
N TYR A 141 -16.04 -0.27 7.69
CA TYR A 141 -15.09 -1.35 7.48
C TYR A 141 -15.11 -2.35 8.65
N ALA A 142 -15.03 -1.87 9.87
CA ALA A 142 -14.98 -2.70 11.07
C ALA A 142 -16.24 -3.56 11.26
N TYR A 143 -17.39 -3.08 10.75
CA TYR A 143 -18.67 -3.78 10.83
C TYR A 143 -18.67 -5.14 10.13
N ASN A 144 -17.95 -5.30 9.02
CA ASN A 144 -17.95 -6.49 8.18
C ASN A 144 -16.57 -7.13 7.94
N HIS A 145 -15.55 -6.77 8.75
CA HIS A 145 -14.22 -7.37 8.67
C HIS A 145 -13.77 -7.96 10.01
N ALA A 146 -12.86 -8.92 9.94
CA ALA A 146 -12.12 -9.35 11.12
C ALA A 146 -11.14 -8.26 11.56
N LEU A 147 -10.94 -8.09 12.86
CA LEU A 147 -10.22 -6.98 13.47
C LEU A 147 -9.05 -7.45 14.34
N PHE A 148 -8.05 -6.59 14.51
CA PHE A 148 -6.93 -6.76 15.44
C PHE A 148 -7.23 -6.22 16.83
N THR A 149 -8.27 -5.41 17.00
CA THR A 149 -8.74 -4.94 18.30
C THR A 149 -9.09 -6.11 19.21
N ASN A 150 -8.82 -5.96 20.50
CA ASN A 150 -9.22 -6.95 21.49
C ASN A 150 -10.74 -7.17 21.39
N ASP A 151 -11.13 -8.43 21.42
CA ASP A 151 -12.53 -8.85 21.26
C ASP A 151 -13.16 -8.36 19.95
N MET A 152 -12.33 -8.12 18.93
CA MET A 152 -12.75 -7.54 17.63
C MET A 152 -13.68 -6.33 17.82
N ARG A 153 -13.40 -5.50 18.81
CA ARG A 153 -14.24 -4.35 19.19
C ARG A 153 -14.27 -3.32 18.06
N ILE A 154 -15.47 -2.89 17.69
CA ILE A 154 -15.71 -1.81 16.73
C ILE A 154 -15.67 -0.48 17.49
N TYR A 155 -14.79 0.43 17.05
CA TYR A 155 -14.70 1.79 17.57
C TYR A 155 -15.44 2.76 16.65
N SER A 156 -16.07 3.78 17.27
CA SER A 156 -16.69 4.89 16.53
C SER A 156 -15.64 5.81 15.89
N ASP A 157 -16.07 6.60 14.93
CA ASP A 157 -15.25 7.65 14.28
C ASP A 157 -14.71 8.66 15.29
N SER A 158 -15.52 9.06 16.29
CA SER A 158 -15.08 9.95 17.38
C SER A 158 -13.94 9.31 18.17
N LYS A 159 -14.05 8.01 18.51
CA LYS A 159 -12.98 7.30 19.22
C LYS A 159 -11.71 7.14 18.37
N VAL A 160 -11.85 6.96 17.05
CA VAL A 160 -10.70 6.98 16.12
C VAL A 160 -10.03 8.35 16.13
N SER A 161 -10.80 9.43 16.12
CA SER A 161 -10.28 10.80 16.23
C SER A 161 -9.51 11.03 17.52
N ASP A 162 -10.07 10.64 18.67
CA ASP A 162 -9.40 10.74 19.97
C ASP A 162 -8.09 9.94 19.97
N PHE A 163 -8.13 8.71 19.49
CA PHE A 163 -6.96 7.85 19.41
C PHE A 163 -5.83 8.47 18.56
N LEU A 164 -6.15 9.08 17.41
CA LEU A 164 -5.15 9.74 16.59
C LEU A 164 -4.48 10.93 17.29
N ASN A 165 -5.21 11.65 18.15
CA ASN A 165 -4.65 12.75 18.96
C ASN A 165 -3.84 12.26 20.18
N ASP A 166 -4.08 11.04 20.65
CA ASP A 166 -3.37 10.46 21.80
C ASP A 166 -1.98 9.89 21.43
N ILE A 167 -1.69 9.65 20.14
CA ILE A 167 -0.40 9.15 19.70
C ILE A 167 0.66 10.25 19.80
N THR A 168 1.71 9.99 20.58
CA THR A 168 2.76 10.95 20.89
C THR A 168 3.93 10.88 19.91
N VAL A 169 4.69 11.98 19.82
CA VAL A 169 5.95 12.05 19.08
C VAL A 169 6.97 11.03 19.60
N ASP A 170 7.03 10.80 20.91
CA ASP A 170 7.93 9.82 21.52
C ASP A 170 7.59 8.39 21.09
N GLN A 171 6.32 8.05 20.98
CA GLN A 171 5.88 6.75 20.46
C GLN A 171 6.29 6.57 18.99
N ARG A 172 6.16 7.61 18.16
CA ARG A 172 6.64 7.61 16.77
C ARG A 172 8.14 7.38 16.69
N ILE A 173 8.92 8.12 17.47
CA ILE A 173 10.40 7.99 17.51
C ILE A 173 10.79 6.59 17.99
N THR A 174 10.13 6.09 19.02
CA THR A 174 10.38 4.75 19.58
C THR A 174 10.10 3.67 18.53
N PHE A 175 8.99 3.76 17.80
CA PHE A 175 8.67 2.82 16.72
C PHE A 175 9.76 2.82 15.65
N LEU A 176 10.15 3.98 15.14
CA LEU A 176 11.17 4.07 14.09
C LEU A 176 12.54 3.55 14.57
N ASN A 177 12.92 3.80 15.81
CA ASN A 177 14.13 3.27 16.42
C ASN A 177 14.07 1.74 16.52
N GLU A 178 12.98 1.18 17.05
CA GLU A 178 12.82 -0.27 17.18
C GLU A 178 12.74 -0.95 15.82
N TRP A 179 11.97 -0.40 14.88
CA TRP A 179 11.87 -0.93 13.52
C TRP A 179 13.24 -1.04 12.87
N ASN A 180 14.05 0.03 12.92
CA ASN A 180 15.37 0.04 12.32
C ASN A 180 16.38 -0.84 13.07
N ARG A 181 16.29 -0.96 14.40
CA ARG A 181 17.17 -1.84 15.19
C ARG A 181 17.01 -3.32 14.83
N HIS A 182 15.83 -3.75 14.38
CA HIS A 182 15.58 -5.13 13.97
C HIS A 182 16.01 -5.41 12.51
N ARG A 183 16.56 -4.43 11.81
CA ARG A 183 17.12 -4.61 10.46
C ARG A 183 18.57 -5.09 10.52
N ASP A 184 19.05 -5.72 9.44
CA ASP A 184 20.45 -6.14 9.37
C ASP A 184 21.33 -4.93 9.00
N HIS A 185 22.23 -4.57 9.89
CA HIS A 185 23.15 -3.46 9.71
C HIS A 185 24.58 -3.90 9.32
N ARG A 186 24.84 -5.21 9.24
CA ARG A 186 26.18 -5.75 9.05
C ARG A 186 26.68 -5.64 7.63
N GLU A 187 25.77 -5.73 6.67
CA GLU A 187 26.12 -5.63 5.26
C GLU A 187 25.88 -4.24 4.72
N LYS A 188 26.59 -3.92 3.62
CA LYS A 188 26.33 -2.68 2.89
C LYS A 188 24.93 -2.70 2.29
N ILE A 189 24.13 -1.71 2.66
CA ILE A 189 22.81 -1.52 2.09
C ILE A 189 22.80 -0.34 1.11
N TYR A 190 21.88 -0.39 0.15
CA TYR A 190 21.58 0.73 -0.72
C TYR A 190 20.19 1.29 -0.40
N ILE A 191 20.16 2.52 0.10
CA ILE A 191 18.94 3.25 0.41
C ILE A 191 18.52 4.07 -0.80
N SER A 192 17.36 3.76 -1.36
CA SER A 192 16.69 4.65 -2.31
C SER A 192 15.92 5.69 -1.53
N TYR A 193 16.28 6.95 -1.74
CA TYR A 193 15.60 8.09 -1.15
C TYR A 193 14.85 8.87 -2.22
N ASP A 194 13.59 9.13 -1.97
CA ASP A 194 12.73 9.95 -2.82
C ASP A 194 11.72 10.70 -1.96
N SER A 195 11.09 11.73 -2.50
CA SER A 195 10.11 12.58 -1.85
C SER A 195 8.86 12.76 -2.69
N THR A 196 7.76 13.06 -2.02
CA THR A 196 6.49 13.39 -2.66
C THR A 196 5.74 14.44 -1.85
N ASN A 197 4.75 15.10 -2.45
CA ASN A 197 3.84 15.99 -1.73
C ASN A 197 2.57 15.21 -1.38
N LYS A 198 1.97 15.53 -0.25
CA LYS A 198 0.64 15.08 0.16
C LYS A 198 -0.22 16.31 0.41
N ALA A 199 -1.46 16.30 -0.06
CA ALA A 199 -2.41 17.36 0.21
C ALA A 199 -2.98 17.24 1.63
N CYS A 200 -3.26 18.36 2.27
CA CYS A 200 -4.01 18.41 3.51
C CYS A 200 -4.84 19.72 3.49
N GLN A 201 -6.14 19.61 3.67
CA GLN A 201 -7.06 20.75 3.59
C GLN A 201 -7.42 21.32 4.96
N ALA A 202 -6.75 20.89 6.02
CA ALA A 202 -6.95 21.42 7.35
C ALA A 202 -6.12 22.70 7.53
N GLY A 203 -6.75 23.77 7.99
CA GLY A 203 -6.05 24.97 8.47
C GLY A 203 -5.32 24.70 9.79
N ASP A 204 -4.36 25.53 10.14
CA ASP A 204 -3.63 25.54 11.43
C ASP A 204 -2.82 24.28 11.77
N ILE A 205 -2.31 23.58 10.76
CA ILE A 205 -1.33 22.51 10.94
C ILE A 205 0.05 23.03 10.52
N ASP A 206 1.02 23.04 11.44
CA ASP A 206 2.37 23.60 11.24
C ASP A 206 3.13 22.97 10.05
N LEU A 207 2.84 21.71 9.76
CA LEU A 207 3.46 20.95 8.67
C LEU A 207 2.91 21.37 7.29
N VAL A 208 1.70 21.93 7.24
CA VAL A 208 0.93 22.19 6.01
C VAL A 208 1.10 23.62 5.57
N GLU A 209 1.60 23.80 4.36
CA GLU A 209 1.86 25.12 3.78
C GLU A 209 1.44 25.14 2.30
N LEU A 210 1.11 26.34 1.81
CA LEU A 210 0.89 26.55 0.38
C LEU A 210 2.17 26.21 -0.40
N GLY A 211 2.09 25.27 -1.29
CA GLY A 211 3.24 24.80 -2.06
C GLY A 211 2.88 24.37 -3.48
N HIS A 212 3.91 24.16 -4.29
CA HIS A 212 3.75 23.61 -5.63
C HIS A 212 3.60 22.09 -5.58
N ALA A 213 2.35 21.62 -5.62
CA ALA A 213 2.10 20.19 -5.79
C ALA A 213 2.77 19.69 -7.08
N LYS A 214 3.34 18.49 -7.06
CA LYS A 214 3.96 17.86 -8.26
C LYS A 214 2.97 17.73 -9.44
N GLU A 215 1.68 17.91 -9.18
CA GLU A 215 0.60 17.91 -10.17
C GLU A 215 0.31 19.30 -10.76
N GLY A 216 1.08 20.33 -10.39
CA GLY A 216 1.02 21.68 -11.00
C GLY A 216 -0.09 22.59 -10.49
N ILE A 217 -0.76 22.23 -9.39
CA ILE A 217 -1.81 23.04 -8.74
C ILE A 217 -1.24 23.57 -7.42
N GLU A 218 -1.39 24.87 -7.17
CA GLU A 218 -1.10 25.44 -5.85
C GLU A 218 -2.18 24.99 -4.86
N THR A 219 -1.78 24.27 -3.83
CA THR A 219 -2.66 23.77 -2.77
C THR A 219 -1.87 23.61 -1.48
N ASP A 220 -2.59 23.49 -0.38
CA ASP A 220 -2.00 23.21 0.93
C ASP A 220 -1.43 21.80 0.95
N ILE A 221 -0.12 21.71 1.12
CA ILE A 221 0.64 20.47 1.07
C ILE A 221 1.67 20.38 2.20
N PHE A 222 2.10 19.16 2.46
CA PHE A 222 3.36 18.88 3.13
C PHE A 222 4.20 17.92 2.28
N ASN A 223 5.48 17.95 2.51
CA ASN A 223 6.42 17.05 1.86
C ASN A 223 6.60 15.78 2.69
N TYR A 224 6.65 14.65 2.01
CA TYR A 224 6.84 13.34 2.60
C TYR A 224 7.92 12.56 1.86
N SER A 225 8.91 12.07 2.58
CA SER A 225 9.99 11.28 1.99
C SER A 225 10.13 9.93 2.69
N ILE A 226 10.53 8.92 1.92
CA ILE A 226 10.77 7.57 2.43
C ILE A 226 12.20 7.15 2.07
N ALA A 227 12.90 6.61 3.06
CA ALA A 227 14.12 5.84 2.86
C ALA A 227 13.77 4.37 2.69
N TYR A 228 14.10 3.82 1.53
CA TYR A 228 13.75 2.45 1.14
C TYR A 228 15.00 1.60 0.95
N ASP A 229 15.09 0.48 1.66
CA ASP A 229 16.17 -0.50 1.48
C ASP A 229 15.93 -1.31 0.20
N ARG A 230 16.82 -1.13 -0.76
CA ARG A 230 16.78 -1.88 -2.03
C ARG A 230 17.03 -3.37 -1.83
N ASN A 231 17.90 -3.75 -0.91
CA ASN A 231 18.34 -5.13 -0.73
C ASN A 231 17.23 -5.98 -0.10
N ASN A 232 16.62 -5.48 0.97
CA ASN A 232 15.54 -6.15 1.70
C ASN A 232 14.16 -5.83 1.14
N ARG A 233 14.05 -4.84 0.24
CA ARG A 233 12.81 -4.38 -0.41
C ARG A 233 11.77 -3.89 0.60
N GLU A 234 12.21 -3.10 1.58
CA GLU A 234 11.35 -2.59 2.65
C GLU A 234 11.63 -1.12 2.99
N PRO A 235 10.62 -0.35 3.42
CA PRO A 235 10.81 1.00 3.93
C PRO A 235 11.51 0.96 5.28
N LEU A 236 12.50 1.86 5.48
CA LEU A 236 13.28 1.94 6.71
C LEU A 236 12.76 3.01 7.66
N PHE A 237 12.57 4.21 7.15
CA PHE A 237 12.04 5.36 7.88
C PHE A 237 11.49 6.39 6.91
N TYR A 238 10.78 7.35 7.46
CA TYR A 238 10.22 8.47 6.72
C TYR A 238 10.56 9.80 7.38
N GLU A 239 10.41 10.88 6.62
CA GLU A 239 10.38 12.25 7.07
C GLU A 239 9.18 12.98 6.48
N ALA A 240 8.50 13.74 7.33
CA ALA A 240 7.51 14.71 6.92
C ALA A 240 8.05 16.11 7.25
N TYR A 241 7.92 17.04 6.31
CA TYR A 241 8.44 18.40 6.46
C TYR A 241 7.57 19.40 5.70
N PRO A 242 7.60 20.69 6.09
CA PRO A 242 6.75 21.72 5.49
C PRO A 242 6.83 21.79 3.97
N GLY A 243 5.70 22.13 3.35
CA GLY A 243 5.55 22.17 1.89
C GLY A 243 6.50 23.13 1.17
N SER A 244 6.91 24.22 1.85
CA SER A 244 7.83 25.22 1.35
C SER A 244 9.31 24.78 1.30
N ILE A 245 9.69 23.74 2.08
CA ILE A 245 11.06 23.26 2.14
C ILE A 245 11.43 22.50 0.87
N VAL A 246 12.52 22.90 0.23
CA VAL A 246 13.02 22.23 -0.98
C VAL A 246 13.67 20.89 -0.64
N ASP A 247 13.28 19.84 -1.37
CA ASP A 247 13.76 18.46 -1.20
C ASP A 247 15.28 18.31 -1.11
N ILE A 248 16.03 19.16 -1.84
CA ILE A 248 17.51 19.11 -1.89
C ILE A 248 18.12 19.37 -0.52
N SER A 249 17.61 20.36 0.23
CA SER A 249 18.12 20.70 1.56
C SER A 249 17.79 19.63 2.60
N GLN A 250 16.65 18.96 2.44
CA GLN A 250 16.18 17.92 3.35
C GLN A 250 17.03 16.63 3.29
N LEU A 251 17.67 16.37 2.15
CA LEU A 251 18.49 15.16 1.98
C LEU A 251 19.56 15.00 3.07
N GLN A 252 20.25 16.08 3.46
CA GLN A 252 21.31 16.02 4.46
C GLN A 252 20.79 15.59 5.84
N PHE A 253 19.59 16.00 6.22
CA PHE A 253 18.94 15.54 7.46
C PHE A 253 18.65 14.05 7.40
N THR A 254 18.12 13.57 6.28
CA THR A 254 17.84 12.15 6.05
C THR A 254 19.09 11.29 6.10
N LEU A 255 20.20 11.77 5.55
CA LEU A 255 21.49 11.07 5.61
C LEU A 255 22.00 10.96 7.07
N LYS A 256 21.89 12.03 7.85
CA LYS A 256 22.24 12.02 9.28
C LYS A 256 21.34 11.07 10.07
N LYS A 257 20.05 11.04 9.75
CA LYS A 257 19.07 10.15 10.40
C LYS A 257 19.37 8.68 10.12
N ALA A 258 19.74 8.32 8.89
CA ALA A 258 20.19 6.96 8.58
C ALA A 258 21.36 6.54 9.49
N LYS A 259 22.33 7.42 9.70
CA LYS A 259 23.44 7.15 10.61
C LYS A 259 23.00 6.99 12.07
N SER A 260 22.05 7.78 12.54
CA SER A 260 21.53 7.67 13.91
C SER A 260 20.82 6.34 14.17
N TYR A 261 20.27 5.70 13.14
CA TYR A 261 19.71 4.35 13.21
C TYR A 261 20.75 3.23 13.14
N GLY A 262 22.06 3.57 13.08
CA GLY A 262 23.14 2.59 13.07
C GLY A 262 23.56 2.08 11.69
N TYR A 263 23.08 2.69 10.61
CA TYR A 263 23.52 2.35 9.25
C TYR A 263 24.88 2.97 8.95
N GLU A 264 25.95 2.18 9.10
CA GLU A 264 27.33 2.64 8.90
C GLU A 264 27.80 2.48 7.44
N HIS A 265 27.41 1.39 6.80
CA HIS A 265 27.82 1.05 5.44
C HIS A 265 26.68 1.29 4.44
N VAL A 266 26.46 2.56 4.08
CA VAL A 266 25.31 2.97 3.26
C VAL A 266 25.75 3.51 1.92
N GLY A 267 25.09 3.06 0.86
CA GLY A 267 25.04 3.73 -0.42
C GLY A 267 23.67 4.35 -0.65
N PHE A 268 23.62 5.53 -1.25
CA PHE A 268 22.36 6.20 -1.58
C PHE A 268 22.08 6.16 -3.08
N ILE A 269 20.87 5.81 -3.44
CA ILE A 269 20.34 5.88 -4.81
C ILE A 269 19.42 7.08 -4.86
N LEU A 270 19.83 8.12 -5.60
CA LEU A 270 19.16 9.41 -5.60
C LEU A 270 18.60 9.76 -6.97
N ASP A 271 17.45 10.46 -6.99
CA ASP A 271 16.97 11.06 -8.24
C ASP A 271 17.88 12.20 -8.68
N ARG A 272 17.87 12.47 -9.98
CA ARG A 272 18.58 13.61 -10.57
C ARG A 272 18.23 14.96 -9.93
N GLY A 273 17.09 15.06 -9.25
CA GLY A 273 16.64 16.22 -8.51
C GLY A 273 17.62 16.62 -7.38
N TYR A 274 18.22 15.61 -6.74
CA TYR A 274 19.15 15.80 -5.63
C TYR A 274 20.59 16.06 -6.06
N PHE A 275 20.87 16.12 -7.36
CA PHE A 275 22.21 16.34 -7.89
C PHE A 275 22.62 17.81 -7.73
N CYS A 276 23.41 18.10 -6.70
CA CYS A 276 24.09 19.38 -6.49
C CYS A 276 25.45 19.15 -5.80
N LYS A 277 26.32 20.16 -5.86
CA LYS A 277 27.67 20.08 -5.32
C LYS A 277 27.67 19.86 -3.81
N GLU A 278 26.77 20.52 -3.12
CA GLU A 278 26.63 20.48 -1.66
C GLU A 278 26.29 19.06 -1.19
N ASN A 279 25.34 18.40 -1.82
CA ASN A 279 24.94 17.03 -1.47
C ASN A 279 26.04 16.01 -1.79
N ILE A 280 26.73 16.16 -2.93
CA ILE A 280 27.83 15.27 -3.29
C ILE A 280 28.99 15.42 -2.29
N ASN A 281 29.39 16.66 -1.94
CA ASN A 281 30.42 16.90 -0.95
C ASN A 281 30.04 16.35 0.42
N PHE A 282 28.80 16.57 0.85
CA PHE A 282 28.29 16.04 2.12
C PHE A 282 28.38 14.50 2.20
N MET A 283 28.00 13.79 1.12
CA MET A 283 28.13 12.34 1.07
C MET A 283 29.59 11.89 1.13
N ASP A 284 30.49 12.58 0.43
CA ASP A 284 31.94 12.31 0.46
C ASP A 284 32.57 12.50 1.83
N GLU A 285 32.22 13.60 2.51
CA GLU A 285 32.72 13.95 3.84
C GLU A 285 32.30 12.96 4.91
N ASN A 286 31.08 12.37 4.72
CA ASN A 286 30.55 11.40 5.67
C ASN A 286 30.79 9.93 5.25
N GLY A 287 31.55 9.71 4.16
CA GLY A 287 31.89 8.36 3.69
C GLY A 287 30.75 7.56 3.09
N TYR A 288 29.67 8.21 2.68
CA TYR A 288 28.55 7.57 2.02
C TYR A 288 28.83 7.32 0.54
N ASP A 289 28.48 6.14 0.07
CA ASP A 289 28.45 5.89 -1.37
C ASP A 289 27.18 6.44 -2.00
N PHE A 290 27.26 6.75 -3.29
CA PHE A 290 26.10 7.22 -4.03
C PHE A 290 26.04 6.74 -5.47
N VAL A 291 24.82 6.69 -5.98
CA VAL A 291 24.47 6.47 -7.38
C VAL A 291 23.43 7.53 -7.77
N ILE A 292 23.77 8.42 -8.70
CA ILE A 292 22.90 9.53 -9.08
C ILE A 292 23.03 9.86 -10.56
N MET A 293 21.93 10.25 -11.21
CA MET A 293 21.98 10.73 -12.58
C MET A 293 22.46 12.18 -12.65
N VAL A 294 23.42 12.47 -13.52
CA VAL A 294 23.99 13.82 -13.68
C VAL A 294 22.93 14.77 -14.25
N LYS A 295 22.78 15.94 -13.61
CA LYS A 295 21.85 17.01 -14.01
C LYS A 295 22.60 18.35 -14.13
N GLY A 296 22.22 19.14 -15.12
CA GLY A 296 22.68 20.54 -15.25
C GLY A 296 24.11 20.74 -15.76
N MET A 297 24.96 19.71 -15.80
CA MET A 297 26.34 19.79 -16.27
C MET A 297 26.48 19.46 -17.77
N LYS A 298 25.82 20.25 -18.63
CA LYS A 298 25.74 19.97 -20.07
C LYS A 298 27.13 19.84 -20.73
N SER A 299 28.08 20.70 -20.37
CA SER A 299 29.45 20.64 -20.92
C SER A 299 30.15 19.35 -20.55
N LEU A 300 30.14 18.97 -19.27
CA LEU A 300 30.76 17.72 -18.80
C LEU A 300 30.11 16.48 -19.46
N VAL A 301 28.78 16.44 -19.49
CA VAL A 301 28.06 15.33 -20.13
C VAL A 301 28.39 15.25 -21.63
N SER A 302 28.39 16.40 -22.35
CA SER A 302 28.74 16.43 -23.75
C SER A 302 30.17 15.97 -24.01
N GLU A 303 31.14 16.42 -23.20
CA GLU A 303 32.53 15.99 -23.29
C GLU A 303 32.68 14.47 -23.07
N LEU A 304 32.05 13.94 -22.03
CA LEU A 304 32.06 12.50 -21.74
C LEU A 304 31.47 11.67 -22.87
N VAL A 305 30.32 12.11 -23.42
CA VAL A 305 29.67 11.42 -24.54
C VAL A 305 30.57 11.45 -25.76
N LEU A 306 31.07 12.64 -26.17
CA LEU A 306 31.91 12.79 -27.37
C LEU A 306 33.24 12.03 -27.24
N GLN A 307 33.75 11.82 -26.02
CA GLN A 307 34.97 11.04 -25.79
C GLN A 307 34.79 9.55 -26.10
N VAL A 308 33.60 9.00 -25.89
CA VAL A 308 33.34 7.56 -26.03
C VAL A 308 32.42 7.19 -27.18
N GLN A 309 31.79 8.19 -27.80
CA GLN A 309 30.82 8.02 -28.89
C GLN A 309 31.45 7.28 -30.09
N GLY A 310 30.70 6.34 -30.66
CA GLY A 310 31.14 5.48 -31.75
C GLY A 310 31.93 4.25 -31.35
N GLY A 311 32.31 4.13 -30.06
CA GLY A 311 33.16 3.05 -29.58
C GLY A 311 32.44 1.92 -28.82
N PHE A 312 31.23 2.16 -28.28
CA PHE A 312 30.56 1.20 -27.41
C PHE A 312 29.10 0.88 -27.79
N GLU A 313 28.44 1.73 -28.55
CA GLU A 313 26.98 1.67 -28.80
C GLU A 313 26.57 0.37 -29.48
N ASN A 314 27.40 -0.07 -30.47
CA ASN A 314 27.15 -1.27 -31.27
C ASN A 314 27.98 -2.48 -30.85
N ASP A 315 28.79 -2.38 -29.81
CA ASP A 315 29.59 -3.48 -29.30
C ASP A 315 28.78 -4.34 -28.35
N ARG A 316 28.57 -5.61 -28.71
CA ARG A 316 27.80 -6.58 -27.91
C ARG A 316 28.30 -6.72 -26.48
N LYS A 317 29.60 -6.56 -26.20
CA LYS A 317 30.16 -6.65 -24.84
C LYS A 317 29.68 -5.53 -23.91
N ASN A 318 29.27 -4.39 -24.50
CA ASN A 318 28.76 -3.23 -23.77
C ASN A 318 27.22 -3.24 -23.67
N SER A 319 26.55 -4.24 -24.27
CA SER A 319 25.09 -4.34 -24.27
C SER A 319 24.54 -4.81 -22.92
N ILE A 320 23.67 -4.00 -22.31
CA ILE A 320 22.91 -4.30 -21.09
C ILE A 320 21.49 -4.70 -21.50
N ARG A 321 21.32 -5.97 -21.86
CA ARG A 321 20.12 -6.49 -22.53
C ARG A 321 18.84 -6.32 -21.72
N ALA A 322 18.92 -6.45 -20.38
CA ALA A 322 17.78 -6.27 -19.49
C ALA A 322 17.11 -4.90 -19.65
N TYR A 323 17.90 -3.89 -20.01
CA TYR A 323 17.45 -2.51 -20.18
C TYR A 323 17.48 -2.01 -21.63
N LYS A 324 17.89 -2.86 -22.58
CA LYS A 324 18.00 -2.55 -24.03
C LYS A 324 18.86 -1.31 -24.31
N VAL A 325 19.94 -1.15 -23.58
CA VAL A 325 20.91 -0.05 -23.74
C VAL A 325 22.32 -0.60 -23.85
N SER A 326 23.23 0.20 -24.41
CA SER A 326 24.67 -0.02 -24.31
C SER A 326 25.26 0.91 -23.26
N GLY A 327 26.29 0.47 -22.54
CA GLY A 327 26.91 1.25 -21.46
C GLY A 327 28.41 1.07 -21.38
N THR A 328 29.12 2.18 -21.07
CA THR A 328 30.57 2.19 -20.81
C THR A 328 30.88 3.04 -19.59
N THR A 329 32.08 2.89 -19.01
CA THR A 329 32.49 3.58 -17.80
C THR A 329 33.77 4.36 -18.04
N VAL A 330 33.77 5.63 -17.64
CA VAL A 330 34.94 6.52 -17.64
C VAL A 330 35.20 7.02 -16.22
N LYS A 331 36.46 7.13 -15.84
CA LYS A 331 36.87 7.67 -14.54
C LYS A 331 37.34 9.11 -14.70
N ARG A 332 36.76 10.05 -13.97
CA ARG A 332 37.04 11.48 -14.07
C ARG A 332 36.65 12.20 -12.78
N LYS A 333 37.21 13.39 -12.56
CA LYS A 333 36.74 14.32 -11.50
C LYS A 333 35.36 14.87 -11.90
N LEU A 334 34.44 14.96 -10.94
CA LEU A 334 33.14 15.54 -11.14
C LEU A 334 33.18 17.07 -11.17
N PHE A 335 33.88 17.67 -10.20
CA PHE A 335 34.18 19.11 -10.14
C PHE A 335 35.68 19.34 -10.26
N ALA A 336 36.08 20.47 -10.81
CA ALA A 336 37.49 20.81 -10.96
C ALA A 336 38.25 20.85 -9.61
N THR A 337 37.52 21.18 -8.54
CA THR A 337 38.02 21.25 -7.16
C THR A 337 38.12 19.91 -6.45
N ASP A 338 37.56 18.83 -7.04
CA ASP A 338 37.51 17.52 -6.39
C ASP A 338 38.92 16.93 -6.23
N LYS A 339 39.17 16.35 -5.06
CA LYS A 339 40.37 15.55 -4.79
C LYS A 339 40.25 14.13 -5.35
N LYS A 340 39.03 13.58 -5.43
CA LYS A 340 38.74 12.21 -5.86
C LYS A 340 38.16 12.20 -7.28
N GLU A 341 38.47 11.16 -8.02
CA GLU A 341 37.80 10.84 -9.29
C GLU A 341 36.55 10.00 -9.02
N ARG A 342 35.58 10.13 -9.88
CA ARG A 342 34.30 9.38 -9.85
C ARG A 342 34.17 8.50 -11.09
N TYR A 343 33.28 7.53 -11.03
CA TYR A 343 32.97 6.65 -12.12
C TYR A 343 31.74 7.17 -12.84
N PHE A 344 31.92 7.59 -14.09
CA PHE A 344 30.84 8.04 -14.97
C PHE A 344 30.47 6.90 -15.88
N HIS A 345 29.22 6.48 -15.81
CA HIS A 345 28.63 5.44 -16.63
C HIS A 345 27.80 6.12 -17.70
N ILE A 346 28.29 6.04 -18.94
CA ILE A 346 27.64 6.64 -20.13
C ILE A 346 26.82 5.55 -20.80
N TYR A 347 25.57 5.85 -21.05
CA TYR A 347 24.62 4.92 -21.68
C TYR A 347 24.09 5.49 -22.97
N TYR A 348 23.77 4.59 -23.88
CA TYR A 348 23.14 4.89 -25.15
C TYR A 348 21.91 3.99 -25.36
N ASP A 349 20.79 4.62 -25.77
CA ASP A 349 19.48 3.99 -25.98
C ASP A 349 18.95 4.45 -27.34
N ASP A 350 18.77 3.51 -28.28
CA ASP A 350 18.26 3.77 -29.61
C ASP A 350 16.83 4.32 -29.62
N GLY A 351 15.97 3.79 -28.76
CA GLY A 351 14.58 4.26 -28.64
C GLY A 351 14.52 5.71 -28.13
N LYS A 352 15.31 5.99 -27.10
CA LYS A 352 15.46 7.35 -26.56
C LYS A 352 16.04 8.31 -27.61
N LYS A 353 17.04 7.88 -28.41
CA LYS A 353 17.61 8.70 -29.47
C LYS A 353 16.56 9.08 -30.50
N ALA A 354 15.78 8.11 -30.98
CA ALA A 354 14.74 8.39 -31.98
C ALA A 354 13.72 9.40 -31.46
N TYR A 355 13.23 9.20 -30.25
CA TYR A 355 12.26 10.09 -29.60
C TYR A 355 12.82 11.51 -29.35
N GLU A 356 14.04 11.60 -28.77
CA GLU A 356 14.66 12.90 -28.47
C GLU A 356 14.99 13.69 -29.73
N ARG A 357 15.46 13.00 -30.76
CA ARG A 357 15.76 13.60 -32.08
C ARG A 357 14.50 14.17 -32.72
N GLU A 358 13.43 13.38 -32.83
CA GLU A 358 12.16 13.82 -33.41
C GLU A 358 11.63 15.06 -32.67
N ARG A 359 11.64 15.02 -31.35
CA ARG A 359 11.17 16.13 -30.51
C ARG A 359 12.03 17.39 -30.68
N PHE A 360 13.35 17.22 -30.84
CA PHE A 360 14.27 18.34 -31.02
C PHE A 360 14.10 18.95 -32.42
N GLU A 361 14.06 18.15 -33.47
CA GLU A 361 13.81 18.61 -34.84
C GLU A 361 12.47 19.36 -34.93
N TYR A 362 11.39 18.82 -34.33
CA TYR A 362 10.11 19.51 -34.23
C TYR A 362 10.21 20.87 -33.51
N LYS A 363 11.03 20.96 -32.44
CA LYS A 363 11.29 22.24 -31.75
C LYS A 363 11.94 23.24 -32.70
N ILE A 364 12.97 22.85 -33.45
CA ILE A 364 13.67 23.71 -34.41
C ILE A 364 12.73 24.18 -35.53
N ASP A 365 11.96 23.27 -36.12
CA ASP A 365 10.97 23.60 -37.16
C ASP A 365 9.94 24.62 -36.68
N ARG A 366 9.42 24.42 -35.43
CA ARG A 366 8.46 25.36 -34.84
C ARG A 366 9.08 26.74 -34.61
N MET A 367 10.34 26.78 -34.15
CA MET A 367 11.08 28.03 -33.97
C MET A 367 11.29 28.72 -35.31
N GLY A 368 11.70 28.00 -36.38
CA GLY A 368 11.87 28.52 -37.71
C GLY A 368 10.58 29.08 -38.33
N LYS A 369 9.43 28.39 -38.11
CA LYS A 369 8.11 28.90 -38.51
C LYS A 369 7.78 30.22 -37.81
N LYS A 370 8.00 30.27 -36.49
CA LYS A 370 7.74 31.49 -35.72
C LYS A 370 8.63 32.66 -36.14
N LEU A 371 9.89 32.42 -36.43
CA LEU A 371 10.79 33.44 -36.98
C LEU A 371 10.30 33.99 -38.32
N LYS A 372 9.77 33.14 -39.22
CA LYS A 372 9.16 33.58 -40.48
C LYS A 372 7.95 34.50 -40.27
N GLU A 373 7.12 34.22 -39.27
CA GLU A 373 5.97 35.05 -38.91
C GLU A 373 6.39 36.43 -38.39
N LEU A 374 7.56 36.53 -37.74
CA LEU A 374 8.08 37.78 -37.15
C LEU A 374 8.88 38.64 -38.13
N MET A 375 9.06 38.20 -39.38
CA MET A 375 9.83 38.93 -40.37
C MET A 375 9.23 40.30 -40.70
N GLY A 376 10.03 41.35 -40.62
CA GLY A 376 9.62 42.74 -40.81
C GLY A 376 9.07 43.46 -39.58
N GLU A 377 8.87 42.74 -38.48
CA GLU A 377 8.37 43.30 -37.22
C GLU A 377 9.50 43.94 -36.39
N PRO A 378 9.21 45.02 -35.62
CA PRO A 378 10.19 45.68 -34.77
C PRO A 378 10.34 44.92 -33.42
N ILE A 379 10.63 43.62 -33.49
CA ILE A 379 10.67 42.71 -32.35
C ILE A 379 11.98 41.92 -32.37
N ARG A 380 12.65 41.82 -31.22
CA ARG A 380 13.73 40.85 -31.00
C ARG A 380 13.15 39.55 -30.46
N PRO A 381 13.27 38.43 -31.20
CA PRO A 381 12.85 37.12 -30.70
C PRO A 381 13.55 36.79 -29.35
N ALA A 382 12.77 36.51 -28.31
CA ALA A 382 13.28 36.21 -26.95
C ALA A 382 13.44 34.72 -26.74
N GLY A 383 14.37 34.32 -25.85
CA GLY A 383 14.58 32.93 -25.42
C GLY A 383 15.68 32.22 -26.22
N ASP A 384 15.48 30.92 -26.48
CA ASP A 384 16.52 30.03 -27.04
C ASP A 384 16.84 30.28 -28.54
N TYR A 385 16.23 31.30 -29.22
CA TYR A 385 16.42 31.50 -30.66
C TYR A 385 17.88 31.71 -31.02
N ASN A 386 18.58 32.62 -30.34
CA ASN A 386 20.00 32.89 -30.57
C ASN A 386 20.92 31.68 -30.40
N LYS A 387 20.44 30.64 -29.76
CA LYS A 387 21.20 29.41 -29.58
C LYS A 387 21.25 28.56 -30.85
N TYR A 388 20.17 28.59 -31.63
CA TYR A 388 19.99 27.70 -32.78
C TYR A 388 19.87 28.42 -34.10
N PHE A 389 19.67 29.75 -34.07
CA PHE A 389 19.53 30.60 -35.26
C PHE A 389 20.45 31.81 -35.14
N ASP A 390 21.13 32.12 -36.21
CA ASP A 390 21.77 33.42 -36.41
C ASP A 390 20.68 34.41 -36.85
N LEU A 391 20.42 35.42 -36.01
CA LEU A 391 19.31 36.37 -36.19
C LEU A 391 19.81 37.61 -36.91
N VAL A 392 19.23 37.92 -38.04
CA VAL A 392 19.60 39.06 -38.91
C VAL A 392 18.57 40.18 -38.73
N PHE A 393 19.06 41.41 -38.51
CA PHE A 393 18.23 42.58 -38.31
C PHE A 393 18.53 43.65 -39.34
N TRP A 394 17.50 44.40 -39.75
CA TRP A 394 17.62 45.65 -40.45
C TRP A 394 17.88 46.78 -39.48
N HIS A 395 18.85 47.68 -39.75
CA HIS A 395 19.25 48.77 -38.86
C HIS A 395 19.50 48.34 -37.39
N GLU A 396 20.25 47.24 -37.22
CA GLU A 396 20.52 46.68 -35.88
C GLU A 396 21.04 47.74 -34.92
N GLY A 397 20.40 47.84 -33.74
CA GLY A 397 20.72 48.83 -32.69
C GLY A 397 20.15 50.23 -32.94
N GLN A 398 19.37 50.47 -34.00
CA GLN A 398 18.70 51.74 -34.27
C GLN A 398 17.24 51.72 -33.85
N PRO A 399 16.59 52.91 -33.67
CA PRO A 399 15.18 52.97 -33.23
C PRO A 399 14.17 52.32 -34.19
N ASP A 400 14.55 52.16 -35.48
CA ASP A 400 13.77 51.54 -36.51
C ASP A 400 14.21 50.09 -36.83
N GLU A 401 14.92 49.46 -35.91
CA GLU A 401 15.33 48.07 -36.02
C GLU A 401 14.17 47.13 -36.32
N LYS A 402 14.35 46.26 -37.31
CA LYS A 402 13.36 45.23 -37.69
C LYS A 402 14.03 43.88 -37.83
N PHE A 403 13.36 42.82 -37.32
CA PHE A 403 13.81 41.44 -37.56
C PHE A 403 13.65 41.06 -39.02
N MET A 404 14.69 40.54 -39.66
CA MET A 404 14.70 40.20 -41.10
C MET A 404 14.66 38.71 -41.35
N SER A 405 15.47 37.94 -40.66
CA SER A 405 15.53 36.48 -40.85
C SER A 405 16.28 35.80 -39.71
N GLY A 406 16.06 34.48 -39.61
CA GLY A 406 16.87 33.58 -38.76
C GLY A 406 17.45 32.46 -39.62
N ILE A 407 18.77 32.31 -39.60
CA ILE A 407 19.51 31.28 -40.34
C ILE A 407 19.87 30.18 -39.33
N GLU A 408 19.55 28.91 -39.62
CA GLU A 408 19.85 27.78 -38.74
C GLU A 408 21.37 27.62 -38.56
N LEU A 409 21.79 27.53 -37.28
CA LEU A 409 23.16 27.19 -36.88
C LEU A 409 23.34 25.68 -36.94
N ASN A 410 23.48 25.13 -38.16
CA ASN A 410 23.52 23.69 -38.41
C ASN A 410 24.57 22.95 -37.57
N ASP A 411 25.74 23.54 -37.30
CA ASP A 411 26.77 22.91 -36.49
C ASP A 411 26.32 22.70 -35.04
N VAL A 412 25.59 23.68 -34.49
CA VAL A 412 25.03 23.59 -33.12
C VAL A 412 23.90 22.57 -33.08
N ILE A 413 22.98 22.63 -34.05
CA ILE A 413 21.84 21.71 -34.19
C ILE A 413 22.36 20.27 -34.33
N ASN A 414 23.30 20.02 -35.24
CA ASN A 414 23.89 18.71 -35.46
C ASN A 414 24.62 18.17 -34.20
N ARG A 415 25.27 19.05 -33.44
CA ARG A 415 25.92 18.67 -32.18
C ARG A 415 24.89 18.21 -31.15
N GLU A 416 23.77 18.91 -30.98
CA GLU A 416 22.68 18.50 -30.08
C GLU A 416 22.05 17.17 -30.56
N ILE A 417 21.84 16.97 -31.85
CA ILE A 417 21.33 15.70 -32.41
C ILE A 417 22.30 14.54 -32.12
N LYS A 418 23.60 14.76 -32.19
CA LYS A 418 24.60 13.73 -31.85
C LYS A 418 24.55 13.31 -30.39
N LEU A 419 24.05 14.17 -29.50
CA LEU A 419 23.93 13.88 -28.06
C LEU A 419 22.60 13.20 -27.70
N CYS A 420 21.65 13.11 -28.63
CA CYS A 420 20.39 12.41 -28.39
C CYS A 420 20.62 10.91 -28.10
N GLY A 421 19.84 10.36 -27.18
CA GLY A 421 19.90 8.96 -26.79
C GLY A 421 20.88 8.67 -25.66
N TYR A 422 21.74 9.61 -25.28
CA TYR A 422 22.69 9.42 -24.22
C TYR A 422 22.17 9.92 -22.87
N PHE A 423 22.63 9.25 -21.80
CA PHE A 423 22.47 9.71 -20.43
C PHE A 423 23.64 9.21 -19.57
N VAL A 424 23.89 9.90 -18.46
CA VAL A 424 25.06 9.64 -17.61
C VAL A 424 24.63 9.45 -16.15
N ILE A 425 25.11 8.36 -15.56
CA ILE A 425 25.03 8.11 -14.12
C ILE A 425 26.43 8.24 -13.55
N VAL A 426 26.57 8.86 -12.38
CA VAL A 426 27.83 8.94 -11.64
C VAL A 426 27.73 8.15 -10.36
N THR A 427 28.80 7.42 -10.03
CA THR A 427 28.92 6.67 -8.78
C THR A 427 30.21 7.00 -8.05
N SER A 428 30.17 6.96 -6.72
CA SER A 428 31.36 7.08 -5.87
C SER A 428 32.19 5.79 -5.87
N ALA A 429 31.51 4.64 -5.78
CA ALA A 429 32.14 3.32 -5.77
C ALA A 429 32.38 2.80 -7.19
N LYS A 430 33.45 1.99 -7.34
CA LYS A 430 33.77 1.30 -8.59
C LYS A 430 32.73 0.20 -8.85
N MET A 431 32.11 0.25 -10.01
CA MET A 431 31.20 -0.77 -10.53
C MET A 431 31.16 -0.75 -12.05
N THR A 432 30.61 -1.77 -12.67
CA THR A 432 30.38 -1.82 -14.12
C THR A 432 29.20 -0.93 -14.51
N ALA A 433 29.10 -0.55 -15.78
CA ALA A 433 27.93 0.16 -16.28
C ALA A 433 26.62 -0.61 -16.09
N GLY A 434 26.67 -1.95 -16.18
CA GLY A 434 25.51 -2.82 -15.92
C GLY A 434 25.03 -2.73 -14.47
N GLU A 435 25.92 -2.90 -13.52
CA GLU A 435 25.63 -2.81 -12.07
C GLU A 435 25.11 -1.42 -11.68
N ALA A 436 25.76 -0.36 -12.19
CA ALA A 436 25.33 1.02 -11.90
C ALA A 436 23.92 1.31 -12.43
N LEU A 437 23.60 0.83 -13.63
CA LEU A 437 22.26 0.99 -14.20
C LEU A 437 21.20 0.18 -13.44
N GLU A 438 21.51 -1.08 -13.12
CA GLU A 438 20.63 -1.92 -12.32
C GLU A 438 20.33 -1.28 -10.97
N LEU A 439 21.38 -0.78 -10.32
CA LEU A 439 21.25 -0.11 -9.03
C LEU A 439 20.43 1.18 -9.14
N TYR A 440 20.70 2.03 -10.15
CA TYR A 440 19.91 3.24 -10.38
C TYR A 440 18.45 2.94 -10.73
N LYS A 441 18.21 1.94 -11.58
CA LYS A 441 16.84 1.53 -11.96
C LYS A 441 16.08 0.86 -10.81
N SER A 442 16.76 0.32 -9.81
CA SER A 442 16.11 -0.25 -8.62
C SER A 442 15.36 0.80 -7.78
N ARG A 443 15.58 2.09 -8.02
CA ARG A 443 14.76 3.19 -7.51
C ARG A 443 13.27 3.06 -7.87
N ASP A 444 12.95 2.37 -8.94
CA ASP A 444 11.56 1.99 -9.28
C ASP A 444 10.81 1.32 -8.11
N GLY A 445 11.54 0.72 -7.15
CA GLY A 445 10.96 0.19 -5.91
C GLY A 445 10.39 1.28 -5.01
N SER A 446 11.11 2.37 -4.78
CA SER A 446 10.61 3.52 -4.00
C SER A 446 9.50 4.28 -4.73
N GLU A 447 9.60 4.48 -6.05
CA GLU A 447 8.54 5.09 -6.85
C GLU A 447 7.23 4.28 -6.75
N LYS A 448 7.32 2.94 -6.77
CA LYS A 448 6.15 2.06 -6.57
C LYS A 448 5.62 2.12 -5.14
N THR A 449 6.49 2.30 -4.15
CA THR A 449 6.09 2.51 -2.75
C THR A 449 5.26 3.79 -2.62
N PHE A 450 5.71 4.92 -3.18
CA PHE A 450 4.93 6.16 -3.17
C PHE A 450 3.63 6.08 -3.96
N ARG A 451 3.64 5.42 -5.12
CA ARG A 451 2.40 5.16 -5.84
C ARG A 451 1.46 4.29 -4.99
N GLY A 452 2.00 3.32 -4.27
CA GLY A 452 1.28 2.50 -3.32
C GLY A 452 0.65 3.34 -2.23
N ASP A 453 1.43 4.18 -1.56
CA ASP A 453 0.97 5.07 -0.49
C ASP A 453 -0.13 6.03 -0.97
N LYS A 454 0.12 6.77 -2.04
CA LYS A 454 -0.85 7.75 -2.56
C LYS A 454 -2.13 7.14 -3.13
N SER A 455 -2.00 6.11 -3.98
CA SER A 455 -3.12 5.62 -4.80
C SER A 455 -3.86 4.45 -4.17
N TYR A 456 -3.21 3.70 -3.26
CA TYR A 456 -3.74 2.45 -2.71
C TYR A 456 -3.78 2.39 -1.18
N LEU A 457 -3.41 3.47 -0.49
CA LEU A 457 -3.63 3.66 0.95
C LEU A 457 -4.47 4.91 1.24
N GLY A 458 -5.03 5.55 0.19
CA GLY A 458 -5.81 6.78 0.32
C GLY A 458 -5.00 8.01 0.76
N ALA A 459 -3.67 7.90 0.84
CA ALA A 459 -2.80 8.94 1.39
C ALA A 459 -2.43 10.07 0.40
N HIS A 460 -3.22 10.24 -0.65
CA HIS A 460 -3.13 11.40 -1.54
C HIS A 460 -3.50 12.69 -0.81
N CYS A 461 -4.52 12.62 0.05
CA CYS A 461 -4.98 13.72 0.90
C CYS A 461 -5.18 13.21 2.33
N GLU A 462 -4.48 13.81 3.28
CA GLU A 462 -4.69 13.53 4.69
C GLU A 462 -5.87 14.33 5.23
N ARG A 463 -6.86 13.63 5.78
CA ARG A 463 -8.08 14.23 6.37
C ARG A 463 -7.92 14.24 7.89
N VAL A 464 -7.34 15.29 8.40
CA VAL A 464 -7.01 15.51 9.82
C VAL A 464 -7.20 16.99 10.17
N TYR A 465 -7.20 17.34 11.45
CA TYR A 465 -7.44 18.72 11.91
C TYR A 465 -6.47 19.20 13.01
N SER A 466 -5.50 18.39 13.41
CA SER A 466 -4.49 18.74 14.41
C SER A 466 -3.10 18.26 14.03
N ASN A 467 -2.06 18.83 14.64
CA ASN A 467 -0.67 18.41 14.48
C ASN A 467 -0.44 16.98 14.96
N GLU A 468 -1.09 16.59 16.07
CA GLU A 468 -1.01 15.24 16.63
C GLU A 468 -1.63 14.22 15.68
N SER A 469 -2.83 14.51 15.17
CA SER A 469 -3.55 13.59 14.30
C SER A 469 -2.87 13.39 12.94
N ILE A 470 -2.18 14.40 12.38
CA ILE A 470 -1.41 14.22 11.14
C ILE A 470 -0.18 13.35 11.37
N ASP A 471 0.55 13.58 12.47
CA ASP A 471 1.71 12.77 12.85
C ASP A 471 1.33 11.29 13.07
N ALA A 472 0.21 11.05 13.77
CA ALA A 472 -0.33 9.71 14.00
C ALA A 472 -0.71 9.01 12.68
N LYS A 473 -1.43 9.71 11.81
CA LYS A 473 -1.81 9.17 10.49
C LYS A 473 -0.63 8.83 9.61
N ILE A 474 0.39 9.70 9.59
CA ILE A 474 1.61 9.44 8.85
C ILE A 474 2.32 8.18 9.39
N LEU A 475 2.36 7.97 10.70
CA LEU A 475 2.93 6.76 11.31
C LEU A 475 2.13 5.51 10.93
N ILE A 476 0.80 5.54 11.04
CA ILE A 476 -0.08 4.42 10.64
C ILE A 476 0.09 4.12 9.15
N GLY A 477 0.12 5.15 8.30
CA GLY A 477 0.35 5.03 6.86
C GLY A 477 1.73 4.44 6.53
N PHE A 478 2.76 4.76 7.33
CA PHE A 478 4.08 4.16 7.18
C PHE A 478 4.08 2.67 7.52
N VAL A 479 3.40 2.25 8.59
CA VAL A 479 3.24 0.83 8.93
C VAL A 479 2.42 0.11 7.85
N ALA A 480 1.34 0.71 7.35
CA ALA A 480 0.59 0.18 6.21
C ALA A 480 1.48 0.04 4.95
N THR A 481 2.39 0.99 4.72
CA THR A 481 3.37 0.94 3.63
C THR A 481 4.36 -0.22 3.80
N ILE A 482 4.85 -0.49 5.01
CA ILE A 482 5.69 -1.67 5.32
C ILE A 482 4.96 -2.96 4.92
N ILE A 483 3.73 -3.13 5.41
CA ILE A 483 2.92 -4.32 5.13
C ILE A 483 2.65 -4.45 3.63
N ARG A 484 2.28 -3.37 2.96
CA ARG A 484 1.98 -3.35 1.53
C ARG A 484 3.20 -3.62 0.66
N CYS A 485 4.37 -3.14 1.04
CA CYS A 485 5.64 -3.47 0.37
C CYS A 485 5.96 -4.97 0.46
N LYS A 486 5.68 -5.59 1.61
CA LYS A 486 5.84 -7.03 1.79
C LYS A 486 4.85 -7.82 0.94
N LEU A 487 3.56 -7.42 0.92
CA LEU A 487 2.54 -7.98 0.02
C LEU A 487 3.04 -7.94 -1.44
N TYR A 488 3.49 -6.78 -1.91
CA TYR A 488 4.00 -6.62 -3.27
C TYR A 488 5.19 -7.53 -3.55
N THR A 489 6.16 -7.60 -2.63
CA THR A 489 7.38 -8.40 -2.79
C THR A 489 7.05 -9.89 -2.91
N LEU A 490 6.24 -10.42 -2.00
CA LEU A 490 5.89 -11.84 -1.97
C LEU A 490 5.06 -12.25 -3.21
N LEU A 491 4.06 -11.45 -3.58
CA LEU A 491 3.27 -11.68 -4.80
C LEU A 491 4.12 -11.64 -6.07
N LYS A 492 5.07 -10.69 -6.15
CA LYS A 492 5.97 -10.55 -7.29
C LYS A 492 6.92 -11.75 -7.39
N ASP A 493 7.48 -12.19 -6.28
CA ASP A 493 8.41 -13.33 -6.24
C ASP A 493 7.68 -14.63 -6.63
N GLU A 494 6.46 -14.87 -6.14
CA GLU A 494 5.66 -16.03 -6.56
C GLU A 494 5.23 -15.93 -8.02
N SER A 495 4.80 -14.75 -8.49
CA SER A 495 4.50 -14.52 -9.91
C SER A 495 5.69 -14.79 -10.83
N GLY A 496 6.92 -14.54 -10.35
CA GLY A 496 8.16 -14.85 -11.07
C GLY A 496 8.46 -16.34 -11.19
N ARG A 497 7.88 -17.17 -10.30
CA ARG A 497 8.01 -18.64 -10.33
C ARG A 497 6.96 -19.33 -11.22
N MET A 498 5.95 -18.57 -11.66
CA MET A 498 4.88 -19.10 -12.52
C MET A 498 5.30 -19.10 -13.99
N ASP A 499 4.91 -20.11 -14.75
CA ASP A 499 5.17 -20.23 -16.19
C ASP A 499 4.54 -19.08 -16.99
N LYS A 500 3.38 -18.59 -16.53
CA LYS A 500 2.66 -17.46 -17.14
C LYS A 500 2.29 -16.44 -16.07
N LYS A 501 2.53 -15.17 -16.38
CA LYS A 501 2.15 -14.04 -15.54
C LYS A 501 0.64 -13.99 -15.37
N GLN A 502 0.16 -13.94 -14.13
CA GLN A 502 -1.26 -13.91 -13.79
C GLN A 502 -1.67 -12.52 -13.29
N ASN A 503 -2.80 -12.02 -13.78
CA ASN A 503 -3.29 -10.67 -13.43
C ASN A 503 -3.69 -10.54 -11.95
N TYR A 504 -4.14 -11.64 -11.33
CA TYR A 504 -4.52 -11.67 -9.92
C TYR A 504 -3.32 -11.63 -8.95
N MET A 505 -2.08 -11.68 -9.43
CA MET A 505 -0.86 -11.53 -8.62
C MET A 505 -0.41 -10.07 -8.44
N THR A 506 -1.24 -9.10 -8.73
CA THR A 506 -1.01 -7.71 -8.33
C THR A 506 -1.67 -7.45 -6.97
N VAL A 507 -1.09 -6.56 -6.13
CA VAL A 507 -1.62 -6.33 -4.78
C VAL A 507 -3.12 -5.98 -4.78
N PRO A 508 -3.62 -5.03 -5.59
CA PRO A 508 -5.06 -4.73 -5.60
C PRO A 508 -5.93 -5.91 -6.05
N ALA A 509 -5.49 -6.67 -7.06
CA ALA A 509 -6.28 -7.81 -7.54
C ALA A 509 -6.24 -8.99 -6.55
N ALA A 510 -5.11 -9.23 -5.91
CA ALA A 510 -4.97 -10.26 -4.89
C ALA A 510 -5.85 -9.96 -3.66
N LEU A 511 -5.82 -8.71 -3.16
CA LEU A 511 -6.68 -8.31 -2.04
C LEU A 511 -8.16 -8.46 -2.39
N ARG A 512 -8.61 -7.97 -3.56
CA ARG A 512 -10.00 -8.14 -4.00
C ARG A 512 -10.42 -9.61 -4.14
N GLU A 513 -9.52 -10.50 -4.51
CA GLU A 513 -9.83 -11.92 -4.60
C GLU A 513 -9.84 -12.57 -3.20
N LEU A 514 -8.97 -12.14 -2.30
CA LEU A 514 -8.95 -12.59 -0.91
C LEU A 514 -10.18 -12.11 -0.12
N GLU A 515 -10.66 -10.88 -0.38
CA GLU A 515 -11.86 -10.33 0.25
C GLU A 515 -13.13 -11.20 0.01
N LYS A 516 -13.13 -12.04 -1.02
CA LYS A 516 -14.20 -13.02 -1.25
C LYS A 516 -14.13 -14.22 -0.30
N ILE A 517 -13.11 -14.35 0.53
CA ILE A 517 -13.07 -15.36 1.60
C ILE A 517 -13.84 -14.79 2.79
N GLU A 518 -15.07 -15.24 2.92
CA GLU A 518 -16.07 -14.71 3.84
C GLU A 518 -16.51 -15.79 4.83
N MET A 519 -16.94 -15.35 6.00
CA MET A 519 -17.63 -16.17 6.99
C MET A 519 -19.05 -15.67 7.15
N LEU A 520 -19.99 -16.59 7.12
CA LEU A 520 -21.42 -16.32 7.35
C LEU A 520 -21.82 -16.78 8.75
N ARG A 521 -22.62 -15.96 9.41
CA ARG A 521 -23.23 -16.31 10.69
C ARG A 521 -24.39 -17.27 10.48
N GLY A 522 -24.30 -18.48 11.06
CA GLY A 522 -25.34 -19.48 11.03
C GLY A 522 -26.53 -19.15 11.96
N ALA A 523 -27.56 -19.97 11.90
CA ALA A 523 -28.71 -19.88 12.79
C ALA A 523 -28.37 -20.14 14.27
N ASP A 524 -27.26 -20.81 14.52
CA ASP A 524 -26.62 -21.02 15.83
C ASP A 524 -25.79 -19.85 16.33
N ASN A 525 -25.73 -18.75 15.56
CA ASN A 525 -24.88 -17.58 15.74
C ASN A 525 -23.37 -17.84 15.62
N GLU A 526 -22.94 -19.03 15.24
CA GLU A 526 -21.54 -19.29 14.92
C GLU A 526 -21.23 -18.85 13.49
N TYR A 527 -20.00 -18.37 13.28
CA TYR A 527 -19.51 -17.99 11.96
C TYR A 527 -18.78 -19.17 11.30
N SER A 528 -19.11 -19.48 10.06
CA SER A 528 -18.45 -20.50 9.25
C SER A 528 -18.11 -19.98 7.87
N LEU A 529 -17.09 -20.56 7.21
CA LEU A 529 -16.76 -20.19 5.83
C LEU A 529 -17.97 -20.41 4.91
N ASP A 530 -18.25 -19.43 4.06
CA ASP A 530 -19.34 -19.51 3.08
C ASP A 530 -19.11 -20.60 2.04
N TYR A 531 -17.88 -20.69 1.52
CA TYR A 531 -17.49 -21.69 0.51
C TYR A 531 -16.02 -22.11 0.62
N SER A 532 -15.67 -23.17 -0.10
CA SER A 532 -14.30 -23.68 -0.13
C SER A 532 -13.35 -22.73 -0.83
N VAL A 533 -12.14 -22.59 -0.29
CA VAL A 533 -11.05 -21.76 -0.88
C VAL A 533 -10.80 -22.17 -2.33
N THR A 534 -10.96 -21.24 -3.26
CA THR A 534 -10.84 -21.47 -4.71
C THR A 534 -9.40 -21.72 -5.15
N ALA A 535 -9.19 -22.23 -6.37
CA ALA A 535 -7.86 -22.43 -6.92
C ALA A 535 -7.06 -21.12 -7.05
N THR A 536 -7.71 -20.01 -7.42
CA THR A 536 -7.09 -18.68 -7.51
C THR A 536 -6.65 -18.18 -6.13
N GLN A 537 -7.53 -18.31 -5.12
CA GLN A 537 -7.21 -17.93 -3.74
C GLN A 537 -6.06 -18.78 -3.18
N LYS A 538 -6.04 -20.10 -3.44
CA LYS A 538 -4.91 -20.98 -3.07
C LYS A 538 -3.60 -20.56 -3.72
N ALA A 539 -3.61 -20.13 -4.99
CA ALA A 539 -2.43 -19.63 -5.67
C ALA A 539 -1.93 -18.29 -5.07
N ILE A 540 -2.83 -17.41 -4.64
CA ILE A 540 -2.47 -16.18 -3.95
C ILE A 540 -1.92 -16.49 -2.55
N LEU A 541 -2.60 -17.33 -1.75
CA LEU A 541 -2.20 -17.71 -0.40
C LEU A 541 -0.81 -18.36 -0.37
N LYS A 542 -0.47 -19.13 -1.41
CA LYS A 542 0.86 -19.74 -1.56
C LYS A 542 2.00 -18.71 -1.57
N ALA A 543 1.77 -17.49 -2.09
CA ALA A 543 2.76 -16.41 -2.04
C ALA A 543 3.13 -16.02 -0.60
N PHE A 544 2.26 -16.31 0.36
CA PHE A 544 2.42 -16.00 1.79
C PHE A 544 2.70 -17.24 2.64
N ASP A 545 3.10 -18.35 2.02
CA ASP A 545 3.30 -19.65 2.68
C ASP A 545 2.05 -20.13 3.46
N MET A 546 0.86 -19.77 2.96
CA MET A 546 -0.43 -20.17 3.53
C MET A 546 -1.15 -21.18 2.65
N THR A 547 -1.93 -22.05 3.29
CA THR A 547 -2.75 -23.07 2.65
C THR A 547 -4.24 -22.86 2.97
N ALA A 548 -5.12 -23.58 2.28
CA ALA A 548 -6.55 -23.60 2.62
C ALA A 548 -6.80 -24.09 4.05
N ASP A 549 -5.99 -25.04 4.56
CA ASP A 549 -6.12 -25.53 5.93
C ASP A 549 -5.79 -24.46 6.97
N ASN A 550 -4.82 -23.57 6.67
CA ASN A 550 -4.55 -22.41 7.53
C ASN A 550 -5.78 -21.49 7.59
N VAL A 551 -6.45 -21.24 6.44
CA VAL A 551 -7.67 -20.44 6.40
C VAL A 551 -8.79 -21.10 7.23
N HIS A 552 -9.02 -22.39 7.06
CA HIS A 552 -10.01 -23.14 7.85
C HIS A 552 -9.73 -23.12 9.37
N LYS A 553 -8.46 -23.26 9.74
CA LYS A 553 -8.06 -23.21 11.15
C LYS A 553 -8.33 -21.82 11.74
N GLN A 554 -7.86 -20.76 11.07
CA GLN A 554 -8.01 -19.39 11.55
C GLN A 554 -9.49 -18.92 11.52
N ALA A 555 -10.29 -19.38 10.57
CA ALA A 555 -11.74 -19.13 10.58
C ALA A 555 -12.41 -19.70 11.82
N ARG A 556 -12.03 -20.93 12.26
CA ARG A 556 -12.56 -21.51 13.51
C ARG A 556 -12.12 -20.72 14.74
N GLU A 557 -10.87 -20.25 14.78
CA GLU A 557 -10.36 -19.40 15.86
C GLU A 557 -11.18 -18.11 15.95
N ILE A 558 -11.39 -17.42 14.82
CA ILE A 558 -12.22 -16.20 14.74
C ILE A 558 -13.66 -16.46 15.21
N SER A 559 -14.27 -17.57 14.77
CA SER A 559 -15.62 -17.95 15.18
C SER A 559 -15.69 -18.19 16.69
N SER A 560 -14.71 -18.90 17.25
CA SER A 560 -14.61 -19.17 18.70
C SER A 560 -14.42 -17.88 19.51
N ASP A 561 -13.60 -16.96 19.05
CA ASP A 561 -13.38 -15.68 19.72
C ASP A 561 -14.66 -14.84 19.73
N LEU A 562 -15.36 -14.74 18.61
CA LEU A 562 -16.64 -14.03 18.54
C LEU A 562 -17.71 -14.66 19.44
N ALA A 563 -17.80 -15.98 19.49
CA ALA A 563 -18.74 -16.67 20.37
C ALA A 563 -18.44 -16.43 21.87
N ARG A 564 -17.16 -16.39 22.26
CA ARG A 564 -16.73 -16.11 23.64
C ARG A 564 -17.14 -14.71 24.09
N ILE A 565 -16.95 -13.71 23.24
CA ILE A 565 -17.28 -12.30 23.51
C ILE A 565 -18.77 -12.15 23.79
N GLU A 566 -19.62 -12.80 23.01
CA GLU A 566 -21.07 -12.76 23.21
C GLU A 566 -21.51 -13.38 24.55
N ILE A 567 -20.85 -14.46 24.98
CA ILE A 567 -21.14 -15.10 26.26
C ILE A 567 -20.76 -14.18 27.46
N GLU A 568 -19.62 -13.51 27.39
CA GLU A 568 -19.18 -12.58 28.43
C GLU A 568 -20.08 -11.34 28.49
N ALA A 569 -20.55 -10.80 27.37
CA ALA A 569 -21.49 -9.69 27.34
C ALA A 569 -22.83 -10.04 28.03
N ILE A 570 -23.37 -11.22 27.76
CA ILE A 570 -24.61 -11.73 28.41
C ILE A 570 -24.40 -11.91 29.92
N GLY A 571 -23.23 -12.39 30.34
CA GLY A 571 -22.90 -12.53 31.78
C GLY A 571 -22.86 -11.19 32.52
N MET A 572 -22.43 -10.12 31.87
CA MET A 572 -22.41 -8.76 32.45
C MET A 572 -23.81 -8.13 32.57
N GLU A 573 -24.69 -8.35 31.59
CA GLU A 573 -26.07 -7.86 31.63
C GLU A 573 -26.91 -8.54 32.73
N THR A 574 -26.75 -9.85 32.93
CA THR A 574 -27.44 -10.58 34.00
C THR A 574 -27.00 -10.16 35.39
N ASP A 575 -25.76 -9.73 35.58
CA ASP A 575 -25.24 -9.22 36.87
C ASP A 575 -25.67 -7.76 37.12
N SER A 576 -25.89 -6.94 36.09
CA SER A 576 -26.41 -5.58 36.24
C SER A 576 -27.91 -5.58 36.60
N GLU A 577 -28.71 -6.43 35.98
CA GLU A 577 -30.13 -6.59 36.32
C GLU A 577 -30.36 -7.13 37.74
N ARG A 578 -29.44 -7.98 38.25
CA ARG A 578 -29.48 -8.43 39.67
C ARG A 578 -29.11 -7.34 40.68
N LYS A 579 -28.38 -6.30 40.28
CA LYS A 579 -28.01 -5.18 41.18
C LYS A 579 -29.04 -4.06 41.19
N GLU A 580 -29.90 -3.96 40.20
CA GLU A 580 -31.02 -2.99 40.19
C GLU A 580 -32.31 -3.56 40.84
N GLY A 581 -32.37 -4.85 41.11
CA GLY A 581 -33.50 -5.54 41.75
C GLY A 581 -33.30 -5.92 43.23
N ALA A 582 -32.19 -5.49 43.86
CA ALA A 582 -31.88 -5.63 45.27
C ALA A 582 -31.71 -4.24 45.89
#